data_4e2b5f3c78ce5f41942865b697239c64
#
_entry.id   4e2b5f3c78ce5f41942865b697239c64
#
_cell.length_a   1.000
_cell.length_b   1.000
_cell.length_c   1.000
_cell.angle_alpha   90.00
_cell.angle_beta   90.00
_cell.angle_gamma   90.00
#
_symmetry.space_group_name_H-M   'P 1'
#
loop_
_entity.id
_entity.type
_entity.pdbx_description
1 polymer ?
#
loop_
_entity_poly.entity_id
_entity_poly.type
_entity_poly.pdbx_seq_one_letter_code
_entity_poly.pdbx_strand_id
1 'polypeptide(L)'
;MKNSMNRGSRKNGLRLELKTWLGTFLFLAMALLVWLPQHVDGQDRKAAQAKAAAESNAPTHGNAADLARGKYLVEDVAMCGQCHTPRDMNGKLNRSRWLEGAAVPWMPSQSNANWPLLAPRIGGTPPASDADMVKLLTTGIWTNGEPLHFPMMPFRMSEADARAVIAYLKTPSAWK
;
A
#
# COMPACT_ATOMS: atom_id res chain seq x y z
N MET A 1 7.43 34.20 95.38
CA MET A 1 7.13 34.78 94.03
C MET A 1 7.36 33.67 93.07
N LYS A 2 6.28 33.21 92.34
CA LYS A 2 6.24 31.99 91.48
C LYS A 2 6.55 32.34 90.05
N ASN A 3 7.56 31.71 89.48
CA ASN A 3 7.81 31.75 88.03
C ASN A 3 7.10 30.60 87.37
N SER A 4 6.08 30.86 86.63
CA SER A 4 5.37 29.92 85.80
C SER A 4 6.00 29.92 84.40
N MET A 5 6.78 28.90 84.04
CA MET A 5 7.30 28.71 82.71
C MET A 5 6.24 28.07 81.78
N ASN A 6 5.90 28.84 80.76
CA ASN A 6 5.01 28.42 79.68
C ASN A 6 5.66 27.35 78.83
N ARG A 7 5.15 26.09 78.82
CA ARG A 7 5.65 24.91 78.12
C ARG A 7 4.73 24.45 77.00
N GLY A 8 4.03 25.44 76.37
CA GLY A 8 2.96 25.13 75.47
C GLY A 8 3.24 25.30 73.96
N SER A 9 4.38 25.91 73.53
CA SER A 9 4.51 26.36 72.15
C SER A 9 5.35 25.50 71.21
N ARG A 10 5.96 24.40 71.65
CA ARG A 10 6.87 23.63 70.77
C ARG A 10 6.25 22.43 70.02
N LYS A 11 5.03 22.06 70.35
CA LYS A 11 4.41 20.85 69.74
C LYS A 11 3.62 21.11 68.50
N ASN A 12 3.23 22.36 68.17
CA ASN A 12 2.41 22.68 67.01
C ASN A 12 3.25 22.97 65.73
N GLY A 13 4.50 23.40 65.87
CA GLY A 13 5.39 23.61 64.70
C GLY A 13 5.79 22.34 63.98
N LEU A 14 6.07 21.25 64.76
CA LEU A 14 6.53 19.99 64.19
C LEU A 14 5.44 19.25 63.40
N ARG A 15 4.17 19.46 63.74
CA ARG A 15 3.03 18.80 63.03
C ARG A 15 2.65 19.54 61.74
N LEU A 16 2.97 20.82 61.62
CA LEU A 16 2.67 21.58 60.40
C LEU A 16 3.70 21.28 59.31
N GLU A 17 4.96 21.18 59.67
CA GLU A 17 6.06 20.83 58.76
C GLU A 17 5.91 19.45 58.16
N LEU A 18 5.48 18.46 58.96
CA LEU A 18 5.30 17.08 58.51
C LEU A 18 4.15 16.94 57.47
N LYS A 19 3.08 17.74 57.65
CA LYS A 19 1.94 17.72 56.68
C LYS A 19 2.28 18.37 55.36
N THR A 20 3.10 19.41 55.35
CA THR A 20 3.56 20.06 54.10
C THR A 20 4.54 19.18 53.33
N TRP A 21 5.41 18.45 54.00
CA TRP A 21 6.33 17.50 53.36
C TRP A 21 5.63 16.28 52.76
N LEU A 22 4.63 15.70 53.45
CA LEU A 22 3.85 14.59 52.91
C LEU A 22 3.05 15.03 51.66
N GLY A 23 2.48 16.24 51.64
CA GLY A 23 1.74 16.76 50.51
C GLY A 23 2.61 16.96 49.28
N THR A 24 3.81 17.50 49.41
CA THR A 24 4.75 17.71 48.29
C THR A 24 5.32 16.41 47.76
N PHE A 25 5.59 15.40 48.58
CA PHE A 25 6.01 14.08 48.11
C PHE A 25 4.88 13.34 47.37
N LEU A 26 3.62 13.47 47.78
CA LEU A 26 2.48 12.86 47.11
C LEU A 26 2.22 13.50 45.76
N PHE A 27 2.35 14.82 45.61
CA PHE A 27 2.20 15.52 44.32
C PHE A 27 3.34 15.20 43.35
N LEU A 28 4.59 15.09 43.83
CA LEU A 28 5.72 14.68 43.00
C LEU A 28 5.61 13.22 42.53
N ALA A 29 5.13 12.33 43.38
CA ALA A 29 4.91 10.92 43.05
C ALA A 29 3.77 10.76 42.01
N MET A 30 2.68 11.53 42.16
CA MET A 30 1.60 11.52 41.18
C MET A 30 2.00 12.15 39.82
N ALA A 31 2.81 13.21 39.81
CA ALA A 31 3.32 13.82 38.61
C ALA A 31 4.26 12.86 37.85
N LEU A 32 5.08 12.08 38.54
CA LEU A 32 5.93 11.05 37.92
C LEU A 32 5.12 9.86 37.37
N LEU A 33 4.03 9.47 37.99
CA LEU A 33 3.16 8.38 37.53
C LEU A 33 2.34 8.77 36.28
N VAL A 34 2.02 10.04 36.10
CA VAL A 34 1.30 10.53 34.87
C VAL A 34 2.27 10.72 33.70
N TRP A 35 3.56 10.93 33.95
CA TRP A 35 4.56 11.22 32.93
C TRP A 35 5.20 9.99 32.31
N LEU A 36 5.23 8.86 32.99
CA LEU A 36 5.89 7.62 32.52
C LEU A 36 5.17 6.86 31.39
N PRO A 37 3.84 6.84 31.23
CA PRO A 37 3.21 6.05 30.15
C PRO A 37 3.21 6.71 28.77
N GLN A 38 3.48 8.00 28.64
CA GLN A 38 3.32 8.68 27.36
C GLN A 38 4.49 8.55 26.39
N HIS A 39 5.66 8.14 26.85
CA HIS A 39 6.84 7.97 25.99
C HIS A 39 6.98 6.59 25.34
N VAL A 40 6.31 5.57 25.86
CA VAL A 40 6.40 4.19 25.34
C VAL A 40 5.44 3.98 24.17
N ASP A 41 4.25 4.58 24.19
CA ASP A 41 3.23 4.41 23.12
C ASP A 41 3.61 4.97 21.74
N GLY A 42 4.49 5.96 21.66
CA GLY A 42 4.87 6.59 20.40
C GLY A 42 5.84 5.77 19.55
N GLN A 43 6.72 5.01 20.20
CA GLN A 43 7.70 4.15 19.52
C GLN A 43 7.05 2.84 19.07
N ASP A 44 6.20 2.25 19.89
CA ASP A 44 5.48 1.02 19.56
C ASP A 44 4.48 1.25 18.41
N ARG A 45 3.81 2.39 18.37
CA ARG A 45 2.92 2.76 17.24
C ARG A 45 3.70 2.99 15.94
N LYS A 46 4.86 3.64 16.00
CA LYS A 46 5.73 3.79 14.81
C LYS A 46 6.30 2.47 14.34
N ALA A 47 6.71 1.60 15.26
CA ALA A 47 7.19 0.26 14.94
C ALA A 47 6.05 -0.62 14.37
N ALA A 48 4.85 -0.56 14.93
CA ALA A 48 3.67 -1.25 14.43
C ALA A 48 3.24 -0.73 13.05
N GLN A 49 3.28 0.58 12.82
CA GLN A 49 3.01 1.19 11.53
C GLN A 49 4.08 0.86 10.49
N ALA A 50 5.36 0.87 10.87
CA ALA A 50 6.46 0.46 9.99
C ALA A 50 6.37 -1.03 9.64
N LYS A 51 5.99 -1.88 10.60
CA LYS A 51 5.77 -3.31 10.38
C LYS A 51 4.53 -3.55 9.48
N ALA A 52 3.43 -2.84 9.71
CA ALA A 52 2.24 -2.92 8.87
C ALA A 52 2.51 -2.40 7.45
N ALA A 53 3.31 -1.35 7.29
CA ALA A 53 3.75 -0.86 5.99
C ALA A 53 4.72 -1.85 5.29
N ALA A 54 5.61 -2.51 6.05
CA ALA A 54 6.51 -3.53 5.53
C ALA A 54 5.76 -4.82 5.15
N GLU A 55 4.76 -5.23 5.93
CA GLU A 55 3.87 -6.35 5.62
C GLU A 55 2.95 -6.03 4.42
N SER A 56 2.49 -4.79 4.27
CA SER A 56 1.76 -4.33 3.09
C SER A 56 2.62 -4.31 1.82
N ASN A 57 3.95 -4.19 1.95
CA ASN A 57 4.90 -4.23 0.85
C ASN A 57 5.55 -5.61 0.64
N ALA A 58 5.25 -6.59 1.49
CA ALA A 58 5.66 -7.96 1.24
C ALA A 58 4.94 -8.48 -0.01
N PRO A 59 5.61 -9.14 -0.96
CA PRO A 59 4.99 -9.68 -2.16
C PRO A 59 4.14 -10.90 -1.81
N THR A 60 2.99 -10.69 -1.18
CA THR A 60 1.93 -11.68 -1.09
C THR A 60 1.20 -11.71 -2.43
N HIS A 61 1.76 -12.43 -3.40
CA HIS A 61 1.14 -12.64 -4.68
C HIS A 61 -0.22 -13.32 -4.50
N GLY A 62 -1.30 -12.58 -4.77
CA GLY A 62 -2.60 -13.17 -4.99
C GLY A 62 -3.55 -13.23 -3.80
N ASN A 63 -3.45 -12.33 -2.82
CA ASN A 63 -4.55 -12.18 -1.88
C ASN A 63 -5.81 -11.65 -2.60
N ALA A 64 -6.99 -11.86 -2.01
CA ALA A 64 -8.26 -11.48 -2.63
C ALA A 64 -8.37 -9.97 -2.94
N ALA A 65 -7.74 -9.11 -2.13
CA ALA A 65 -7.74 -7.66 -2.33
C ALA A 65 -6.89 -7.27 -3.55
N ASP A 66 -5.71 -7.88 -3.72
CA ASP A 66 -4.84 -7.64 -4.89
C ASP A 66 -5.51 -8.14 -6.17
N LEU A 67 -6.16 -9.30 -6.14
CA LEU A 67 -6.91 -9.80 -7.29
C LEU A 67 -8.07 -8.89 -7.66
N ALA A 68 -8.83 -8.38 -6.69
CA ALA A 68 -9.91 -7.43 -6.92
C ALA A 68 -9.38 -6.10 -7.49
N ARG A 69 -8.29 -5.60 -6.94
CA ARG A 69 -7.61 -4.39 -7.45
C ARG A 69 -7.09 -4.59 -8.86
N GLY A 70 -6.41 -5.71 -9.11
CA GLY A 70 -5.90 -6.07 -10.43
C GLY A 70 -7.02 -6.21 -11.48
N LYS A 71 -8.13 -6.85 -11.10
CA LYS A 71 -9.33 -6.95 -11.94
C LYS A 71 -9.82 -5.57 -12.36
N TYR A 72 -10.06 -4.69 -11.40
CA TYR A 72 -10.50 -3.32 -11.66
C TYR A 72 -9.54 -2.57 -12.60
N LEU A 73 -8.24 -2.67 -12.36
CA LEU A 73 -7.26 -2.00 -13.20
C LEU A 73 -7.23 -2.56 -14.63
N VAL A 74 -7.29 -3.87 -14.79
CA VAL A 74 -7.21 -4.53 -16.11
C VAL A 74 -8.50 -4.39 -16.92
N GLU A 75 -9.66 -4.51 -16.26
CA GLU A 75 -10.95 -4.53 -16.97
C GLU A 75 -11.55 -3.13 -17.17
N ASP A 76 -11.45 -2.26 -16.14
CA ASP A 76 -12.21 -1.01 -16.11
C ASP A 76 -11.33 0.23 -16.32
N VAL A 77 -10.07 0.23 -15.88
CA VAL A 77 -9.19 1.42 -15.96
C VAL A 77 -8.29 1.38 -17.19
N ALA A 78 -7.41 0.38 -17.26
CA ALA A 78 -6.47 0.23 -18.37
C ALA A 78 -7.09 -0.47 -19.58
N MET A 79 -8.21 -1.15 -19.41
CA MET A 79 -9.00 -1.83 -20.45
C MET A 79 -8.13 -2.76 -21.32
N CYS A 80 -7.21 -3.49 -20.73
CA CYS A 80 -6.24 -4.35 -21.43
C CYS A 80 -6.90 -5.32 -22.41
N GLY A 81 -8.08 -5.83 -22.04
CA GLY A 81 -8.87 -6.74 -22.86
C GLY A 81 -9.27 -6.17 -24.22
N GLN A 82 -9.35 -4.85 -24.38
CA GLN A 82 -9.77 -4.24 -25.66
C GLN A 82 -8.79 -4.56 -26.79
N CYS A 83 -7.50 -4.68 -26.50
CA CYS A 83 -6.46 -5.01 -27.46
C CYS A 83 -5.97 -6.46 -27.31
N HIS A 84 -5.96 -7.00 -26.10
CA HIS A 84 -5.36 -8.30 -25.81
C HIS A 84 -6.34 -9.47 -25.80
N THR A 85 -7.61 -9.25 -26.19
CA THR A 85 -8.64 -10.31 -26.29
C THR A 85 -9.19 -10.38 -27.70
N PRO A 86 -9.27 -11.56 -28.31
CA PRO A 86 -9.89 -11.73 -29.62
C PRO A 86 -11.36 -11.27 -29.61
N ARG A 87 -11.84 -10.81 -30.76
CA ARG A 87 -13.25 -10.47 -30.97
C ARG A 87 -13.95 -11.57 -31.75
N ASP A 88 -15.23 -11.74 -31.52
CA ASP A 88 -16.10 -12.56 -32.35
C ASP A 88 -16.45 -11.84 -33.65
N MET A 89 -17.24 -12.52 -34.52
CA MET A 89 -17.66 -11.96 -35.80
C MET A 89 -18.57 -10.72 -35.68
N ASN A 90 -19.14 -10.48 -34.50
CA ASN A 90 -19.96 -9.30 -34.21
C ASN A 90 -19.14 -8.15 -33.57
N GLY A 91 -17.82 -8.31 -33.49
CA GLY A 91 -16.92 -7.33 -32.88
C GLY A 91 -16.91 -7.32 -31.35
N LYS A 92 -17.62 -8.21 -30.68
CA LYS A 92 -17.61 -8.33 -29.22
C LYS A 92 -16.37 -9.07 -28.74
N LEU A 93 -15.86 -8.69 -27.55
CA LEU A 93 -14.75 -9.40 -26.92
C LEU A 93 -15.13 -10.84 -26.59
N ASN A 94 -14.34 -11.79 -27.07
CA ASN A 94 -14.52 -13.22 -26.76
C ASN A 94 -13.99 -13.53 -25.35
N ARG A 95 -14.89 -13.50 -24.35
CA ARG A 95 -14.52 -13.72 -22.94
C ARG A 95 -13.98 -15.12 -22.67
N SER A 96 -14.27 -16.14 -23.51
CA SER A 96 -13.69 -17.46 -23.36
C SER A 96 -12.20 -17.51 -23.74
N ARG A 97 -11.75 -16.49 -24.48
CA ARG A 97 -10.36 -16.31 -24.91
C ARG A 97 -9.75 -15.02 -24.30
N TRP A 98 -10.17 -14.71 -23.08
CA TRP A 98 -9.77 -13.50 -22.38
C TRP A 98 -8.26 -13.35 -22.26
N LEU A 99 -7.72 -12.21 -22.72
CA LEU A 99 -6.30 -11.83 -22.68
C LEU A 99 -5.34 -12.80 -23.40
N GLU A 100 -5.84 -13.60 -24.36
CA GLU A 100 -5.01 -14.52 -25.16
C GLU A 100 -4.19 -13.86 -26.26
N GLY A 101 -4.27 -12.55 -26.40
CA GLY A 101 -3.72 -11.83 -27.53
C GLY A 101 -4.69 -11.75 -28.71
N ALA A 102 -4.55 -10.72 -29.53
CA ALA A 102 -5.45 -10.49 -30.66
C ALA A 102 -4.82 -9.61 -31.73
N ALA A 103 -5.43 -9.58 -32.91
CA ALA A 103 -5.14 -8.52 -33.87
C ALA A 103 -5.52 -7.16 -33.27
N VAL A 104 -4.68 -6.15 -33.47
CA VAL A 104 -4.98 -4.77 -33.09
C VAL A 104 -6.18 -4.25 -33.84
N PRO A 105 -7.26 -3.82 -33.18
CA PRO A 105 -8.56 -3.58 -33.84
C PRO A 105 -8.63 -2.26 -34.61
N TRP A 106 -7.58 -1.48 -34.68
CA TRP A 106 -7.52 -0.21 -35.42
C TRP A 106 -6.17 -0.03 -36.11
N MET A 107 -6.18 0.78 -37.13
CA MET A 107 -5.01 1.15 -37.93
C MET A 107 -4.76 2.65 -37.82
N PRO A 108 -3.52 3.13 -37.93
CA PRO A 108 -3.25 4.55 -37.99
C PRO A 108 -3.83 5.15 -39.30
N SER A 109 -4.22 6.41 -39.23
CA SER A 109 -4.74 7.15 -40.41
C SER A 109 -3.67 7.39 -41.48
N GLN A 110 -2.40 7.34 -41.10
CA GLN A 110 -1.25 7.45 -41.98
C GLN A 110 -0.44 6.15 -41.95
N SER A 111 0.16 5.80 -43.08
CA SER A 111 1.00 4.61 -43.18
C SER A 111 2.16 4.67 -42.16
N ASN A 112 2.27 3.63 -41.33
CA ASN A 112 3.34 3.47 -40.37
C ASN A 112 3.84 2.03 -40.42
N ALA A 113 5.03 1.82 -40.99
CA ALA A 113 5.63 0.51 -41.15
C ALA A 113 5.91 -0.19 -39.79
N ASN A 114 6.03 0.56 -38.70
CA ASN A 114 6.29 0.04 -37.35
C ASN A 114 5.00 -0.14 -36.54
N TRP A 115 3.81 -0.03 -37.16
CA TRP A 115 2.55 -0.24 -36.47
C TRP A 115 2.38 -1.71 -36.07
N PRO A 116 2.20 -2.03 -34.79
CA PRO A 116 2.02 -3.41 -34.35
C PRO A 116 0.65 -3.93 -34.80
N LEU A 117 0.67 -5.06 -35.50
CA LEU A 117 -0.56 -5.71 -35.99
C LEU A 117 -1.18 -6.66 -34.99
N LEU A 118 -0.37 -7.11 -34.00
CA LEU A 118 -0.77 -8.10 -32.98
C LEU A 118 -0.45 -7.59 -31.60
N ALA A 119 -1.42 -7.67 -30.70
CA ALA A 119 -1.23 -7.56 -29.25
C ALA A 119 -0.92 -8.96 -28.70
N PRO A 120 0.15 -9.15 -27.91
CA PRO A 120 0.52 -10.45 -27.40
C PRO A 120 -0.46 -10.98 -26.35
N ARG A 121 -0.39 -12.28 -26.05
CA ARG A 121 -1.01 -12.85 -24.87
C ARG A 121 -0.41 -12.23 -23.63
N ILE A 122 -1.26 -11.82 -22.69
CA ILE A 122 -0.87 -11.33 -21.36
C ILE A 122 -1.53 -12.11 -20.23
N GLY A 123 -2.55 -12.91 -20.53
CA GLY A 123 -3.28 -13.71 -19.56
C GLY A 123 -2.66 -15.10 -19.37
N GLY A 124 -2.62 -15.59 -18.13
CA GLY A 124 -2.02 -16.86 -17.73
C GLY A 124 -0.50 -16.78 -17.62
N THR A 125 0.16 -16.61 -18.76
CA THR A 125 1.62 -16.43 -18.82
C THR A 125 1.92 -15.11 -19.53
N PRO A 126 2.18 -14.03 -18.79
CA PRO A 126 2.64 -12.77 -19.36
C PRO A 126 3.93 -12.92 -20.17
N PRO A 127 4.21 -12.03 -21.14
CA PRO A 127 5.32 -12.20 -22.08
C PRO A 127 6.71 -11.94 -21.48
N ALA A 128 6.81 -11.54 -20.22
CA ALA A 128 8.05 -11.27 -19.53
C ALA A 128 7.98 -11.67 -18.04
N SER A 129 9.10 -11.58 -17.33
CA SER A 129 9.16 -11.83 -15.89
C SER A 129 8.30 -10.83 -15.11
N ASP A 130 7.91 -11.18 -13.87
CA ASP A 130 7.13 -10.28 -13.02
C ASP A 130 7.86 -8.94 -12.80
N ALA A 131 9.18 -8.97 -12.62
CA ALA A 131 9.98 -7.76 -12.45
C ALA A 131 9.97 -6.87 -13.71
N ASP A 132 10.07 -7.48 -14.89
CA ASP A 132 10.01 -6.76 -16.16
C ASP A 132 8.60 -6.21 -16.43
N MET A 133 7.56 -6.97 -16.09
CA MET A 133 6.19 -6.51 -16.20
C MET A 133 5.90 -5.35 -15.24
N VAL A 134 6.42 -5.40 -13.99
CA VAL A 134 6.34 -4.26 -13.06
C VAL A 134 7.04 -3.05 -13.66
N LYS A 135 8.28 -3.20 -14.14
CA LYS A 135 9.02 -2.13 -14.81
C LYS A 135 8.23 -1.55 -15.99
N LEU A 136 7.67 -2.42 -16.84
CA LEU A 136 6.86 -1.99 -17.98
C LEU A 136 5.66 -1.14 -17.55
N LEU A 137 4.88 -1.61 -16.58
CA LEU A 137 3.66 -0.93 -16.12
C LEU A 137 3.93 0.35 -15.34
N THR A 138 5.10 0.46 -14.69
CA THR A 138 5.48 1.66 -13.94
C THR A 138 6.22 2.70 -14.76
N THR A 139 6.99 2.28 -15.78
CA THR A 139 7.86 3.17 -16.55
C THR A 139 7.48 3.28 -18.04
N GLY A 140 6.73 2.33 -18.57
CA GLY A 140 6.46 2.23 -20.00
C GLY A 140 7.67 1.77 -20.83
N ILE A 141 8.70 1.20 -20.20
CA ILE A 141 9.93 0.74 -20.87
C ILE A 141 9.92 -0.79 -20.96
N TRP A 142 10.10 -1.32 -22.15
CA TRP A 142 10.19 -2.75 -22.40
C TRP A 142 11.56 -3.34 -21.99
N THR A 143 11.68 -4.65 -22.04
CA THR A 143 12.91 -5.37 -21.63
C THR A 143 14.15 -5.01 -22.45
N ASN A 144 13.97 -4.60 -23.70
CA ASN A 144 15.06 -4.12 -24.58
C ASN A 144 15.51 -2.68 -24.30
N GLY A 145 14.90 -1.99 -23.32
CA GLY A 145 15.21 -0.61 -22.98
C GLY A 145 14.43 0.43 -23.77
N GLU A 146 13.65 0.02 -24.77
CA GLU A 146 12.86 0.93 -25.58
C GLU A 146 11.50 1.26 -24.94
N PRO A 147 10.98 2.47 -25.14
CA PRO A 147 9.64 2.81 -24.71
C PRO A 147 8.59 2.02 -25.50
N LEU A 148 7.46 1.76 -24.85
CA LEU A 148 6.30 1.19 -25.55
C LEU A 148 5.81 2.14 -26.64
N HIS A 149 5.46 1.56 -27.78
CA HIS A 149 4.91 2.28 -28.92
C HIS A 149 3.39 2.18 -28.96
N PHE A 150 2.74 3.28 -29.34
CA PHE A 150 1.31 3.28 -29.60
C PHE A 150 0.96 2.14 -30.61
N PRO A 151 -0.16 1.40 -30.43
CA PRO A 151 -1.32 1.72 -29.58
C PRO A 151 -1.20 1.26 -28.12
N MET A 152 -0.16 0.52 -27.72
CA MET A 152 0.05 0.21 -26.31
C MET A 152 0.47 1.48 -25.57
N MET A 153 -0.34 1.88 -24.60
CA MET A 153 -0.08 3.09 -23.81
C MET A 153 1.04 2.87 -22.80
N PRO A 154 1.96 3.85 -22.64
CA PRO A 154 2.98 3.80 -21.60
C PRO A 154 2.37 4.14 -20.25
N PHE A 155 1.94 3.12 -19.51
CA PHE A 155 1.39 3.29 -18.18
C PHE A 155 2.42 3.86 -17.17
N ARG A 156 1.92 4.48 -16.12
CA ARG A 156 2.67 5.03 -14.99
C ARG A 156 2.00 4.61 -13.68
N MET A 157 1.78 3.31 -13.54
CA MET A 157 1.16 2.74 -12.36
C MET A 157 2.10 2.84 -11.15
N SER A 158 1.54 2.82 -9.94
CA SER A 158 2.33 2.52 -8.76
C SER A 158 2.85 1.08 -8.81
N GLU A 159 3.93 0.78 -8.09
CA GLU A 159 4.45 -0.60 -8.04
C GLU A 159 3.40 -1.56 -7.45
N ALA A 160 2.62 -1.13 -6.46
CA ALA A 160 1.54 -1.92 -5.88
C ALA A 160 0.45 -2.24 -6.92
N ASP A 161 0.03 -1.26 -7.72
CA ASP A 161 -0.95 -1.46 -8.78
C ASP A 161 -0.41 -2.39 -9.88
N ALA A 162 0.84 -2.21 -10.29
CA ALA A 162 1.48 -3.09 -11.27
C ALA A 162 1.53 -4.55 -10.80
N ARG A 163 1.86 -4.78 -9.52
CA ARG A 163 1.84 -6.11 -8.90
C ARG A 163 0.43 -6.70 -8.85
N ALA A 164 -0.58 -5.90 -8.49
CA ALA A 164 -1.98 -6.33 -8.49
C ALA A 164 -2.44 -6.72 -9.90
N VAL A 165 -2.08 -5.95 -10.92
CA VAL A 165 -2.33 -6.30 -12.33
C VAL A 165 -1.71 -7.64 -12.68
N ILE A 166 -0.43 -7.85 -12.36
CA ILE A 166 0.28 -9.11 -12.67
C ILE A 166 -0.36 -10.29 -11.94
N ALA A 167 -0.73 -10.14 -10.67
CA ALA A 167 -1.44 -11.16 -9.91
C ALA A 167 -2.74 -11.58 -10.60
N TYR A 168 -3.54 -10.60 -11.05
CA TYR A 168 -4.78 -10.86 -11.78
C TYR A 168 -4.52 -11.55 -13.14
N LEU A 169 -3.56 -11.07 -13.92
CA LEU A 169 -3.21 -11.66 -15.22
C LEU A 169 -2.80 -13.14 -15.10
N LYS A 170 -2.13 -13.52 -14.01
CA LYS A 170 -1.64 -14.89 -13.75
C LYS A 170 -2.68 -15.80 -13.12
N THR A 171 -3.88 -15.30 -12.81
CA THR A 171 -4.93 -16.06 -12.12
C THR A 171 -6.17 -16.23 -13.00
N PRO A 172 -6.18 -17.16 -13.98
CA PRO A 172 -7.32 -17.34 -14.90
C PRO A 172 -8.67 -17.61 -14.21
N SER A 173 -8.65 -18.18 -13.02
CA SER A 173 -9.87 -18.40 -12.23
C SER A 173 -10.55 -17.09 -11.78
N ALA A 174 -9.82 -15.97 -11.72
CA ALA A 174 -10.35 -14.65 -11.37
C ALA A 174 -11.02 -13.92 -12.56
N TRP A 175 -10.95 -14.46 -13.78
CA TRP A 175 -11.53 -13.85 -14.98
C TRP A 175 -13.00 -14.22 -15.23
N LYS A 176 -13.56 -15.13 -14.43
CA LYS A 176 -14.92 -15.66 -14.56
C LYS A 176 -15.94 -14.76 -13.87
#